data_b835045b75fb173bd5eaca7e0233aaca
#
_entry.id   b835045b75fb173bd5eaca7e0233aaca
#
_cell.length_a   1.000
_cell.length_b   1.000
_cell.length_c   1.000
_cell.angle_alpha   90.00
_cell.angle_beta   90.00
_cell.angle_gamma   90.00
#
_symmetry.space_group_name_H-M   'P 1'
#
loop_
_entity.id
_entity.type
_entity.pdbx_description
1 polymer ?
#
loop_
_entity_poly.entity_id
_entity_poly.type
_entity_poly.pdbx_seq_one_letter_code
_entity_poly.pdbx_strand_id
1 'polypeptide(L)'
;MKKKRKNILLIAGMLLALLVGILAYSAYTQKQVYQESTANLLSTYGQSAKTFTMFAQRNWNILTDWDSYLGALAERGEQEGQWQEYIAQKATWQYTDFYLFNEQCEFWTTAGRQGTAEHMRAAFEELYTANEPVITSYTSSQGVRKIMFAMPMEQPLQLGDTTYTALAVSYDNAVLEKLLGSMVYEGQSDCYIVRSNGDVVLSTETKTEIPEQMTNLFDYLSQNAKVDQPYFDTMVQTLPQGGEGCALYTLNKQSYYLIYQPLGILDWGIIGIVPTGVVDAGMRRVQNATILVIALLGLLIMAGVVKIQRDAERNRRRELERRREKSDCLLYTSPSPRDCS
;
A
#
# COMPACT_ATOMS: atom_id res chain seq x y z
N MET A 1 -13.54 -59.03 -12.01
CA MET A 1 -13.11 -57.78 -12.66
C MET A 1 -14.03 -56.58 -12.41
N LYS A 2 -15.35 -56.68 -12.55
CA LYS A 2 -16.31 -55.55 -12.37
C LYS A 2 -16.22 -54.83 -11.01
N LYS A 3 -16.01 -55.54 -9.89
CA LYS A 3 -15.98 -54.96 -8.53
C LYS A 3 -14.70 -54.17 -8.23
N LYS A 4 -13.54 -54.59 -8.75
CA LYS A 4 -12.27 -53.89 -8.62
C LYS A 4 -12.35 -52.55 -9.40
N ARG A 5 -13.00 -52.49 -10.54
CA ARG A 5 -13.28 -51.25 -11.29
C ARG A 5 -14.19 -50.29 -10.53
N LYS A 6 -15.21 -50.79 -9.79
CA LYS A 6 -16.12 -49.96 -9.00
C LYS A 6 -15.42 -49.27 -7.82
N ASN A 7 -14.52 -50.00 -7.15
CA ASN A 7 -13.73 -49.43 -6.05
C ASN A 7 -12.70 -48.38 -6.55
N ILE A 8 -12.06 -48.60 -7.69
CA ILE A 8 -11.16 -47.63 -8.32
C ILE A 8 -11.94 -46.39 -8.74
N LEU A 9 -13.12 -46.51 -9.31
CA LEU A 9 -13.99 -45.38 -9.69
C LEU A 9 -14.42 -44.56 -8.45
N LEU A 10 -14.72 -45.22 -7.32
CA LEU A 10 -15.12 -44.54 -6.09
C LEU A 10 -13.96 -43.74 -5.50
N ILE A 11 -12.76 -44.32 -5.46
CA ILE A 11 -11.53 -43.59 -4.97
C ILE A 11 -11.20 -42.44 -5.90
N ALA A 12 -11.29 -42.63 -7.24
CA ALA A 12 -11.05 -41.56 -8.19
C ALA A 12 -12.09 -40.43 -8.06
N GLY A 13 -13.37 -40.79 -7.83
CA GLY A 13 -14.43 -39.80 -7.56
C GLY A 13 -14.18 -38.97 -6.26
N MET A 14 -13.72 -39.64 -5.19
CA MET A 14 -13.38 -38.95 -3.95
C MET A 14 -12.16 -38.02 -4.11
N LEU A 15 -11.14 -38.46 -4.85
CA LEU A 15 -9.97 -37.61 -5.16
C LEU A 15 -10.38 -36.39 -6.00
N LEU A 16 -11.22 -36.59 -6.98
CA LEU A 16 -11.73 -35.50 -7.83
C LEU A 16 -12.54 -34.50 -6.99
N ALA A 17 -13.43 -34.99 -6.12
CA ALA A 17 -14.23 -34.13 -5.24
C ALA A 17 -13.35 -33.32 -4.27
N LEU A 18 -12.30 -33.96 -3.69
CA LEU A 18 -11.33 -33.26 -2.84
C LEU A 18 -10.58 -32.17 -3.61
N LEU A 19 -10.13 -32.48 -4.82
CA LEU A 19 -9.41 -31.52 -5.67
C LEU A 19 -10.29 -30.33 -6.06
N VAL A 20 -11.54 -30.59 -6.46
CA VAL A 20 -12.53 -29.53 -6.77
C VAL A 20 -12.80 -28.68 -5.51
N GLY A 21 -12.95 -29.31 -4.34
CA GLY A 21 -13.14 -28.60 -3.08
C GLY A 21 -11.95 -27.68 -2.73
N ILE A 22 -10.72 -28.14 -2.91
CA ILE A 22 -9.50 -27.34 -2.68
C ILE A 22 -9.43 -26.17 -3.67
N LEU A 23 -9.72 -26.41 -4.95
CA LEU A 23 -9.72 -25.35 -5.97
C LEU A 23 -10.80 -24.30 -5.69
N ALA A 24 -12.02 -24.72 -5.35
CA ALA A 24 -13.11 -23.82 -5.00
C ALA A 24 -12.78 -22.99 -3.74
N TYR A 25 -12.22 -23.62 -2.71
CA TYR A 25 -11.76 -22.94 -1.51
C TYR A 25 -10.63 -21.94 -1.81
N SER A 26 -9.65 -22.33 -2.63
CA SER A 26 -8.55 -21.46 -3.04
C SER A 26 -9.07 -20.22 -3.79
N ALA A 27 -9.99 -20.41 -4.74
CA ALA A 27 -10.58 -19.28 -5.48
C ALA A 27 -11.41 -18.35 -4.58
N TYR A 28 -12.17 -18.92 -3.64
CA TYR A 28 -12.97 -18.14 -2.68
C TYR A 28 -12.07 -17.32 -1.75
N THR A 29 -11.04 -17.94 -1.17
CA THR A 29 -10.13 -17.26 -0.25
C THR A 29 -9.29 -16.20 -0.96
N GLN A 30 -8.89 -16.42 -2.21
CA GLN A 30 -8.15 -15.44 -3.00
C GLN A 30 -8.97 -14.15 -3.21
N LYS A 31 -10.27 -14.28 -3.46
CA LYS A 31 -11.18 -13.13 -3.58
C LYS A 31 -11.31 -12.38 -2.24
N GLN A 32 -11.44 -13.12 -1.14
CA GLN A 32 -11.51 -12.51 0.20
C GLN A 32 -10.21 -11.78 0.57
N VAL A 33 -9.05 -12.42 0.33
CA VAL A 33 -7.73 -11.79 0.56
C VAL A 33 -7.62 -10.48 -0.21
N TYR A 34 -8.00 -10.48 -1.49
CA TYR A 34 -7.98 -9.26 -2.29
C TYR A 34 -8.87 -8.15 -1.72
N GLN A 35 -10.11 -8.47 -1.34
CA GLN A 35 -11.05 -7.49 -0.78
C GLN A 35 -10.56 -6.92 0.55
N GLU A 36 -10.07 -7.77 1.44
CA GLU A 36 -9.56 -7.36 2.75
C GLU A 36 -8.27 -6.56 2.64
N SER A 37 -7.34 -7.01 1.78
CA SER A 37 -6.10 -6.28 1.49
C SER A 37 -6.39 -4.90 0.91
N THR A 38 -7.32 -4.80 -0.04
CA THR A 38 -7.72 -3.53 -0.64
C THR A 38 -8.35 -2.59 0.39
N ALA A 39 -9.26 -3.07 1.23
CA ALA A 39 -9.89 -2.27 2.27
C ALA A 39 -8.87 -1.76 3.31
N ASN A 40 -7.95 -2.62 3.74
CA ASN A 40 -6.88 -2.25 4.67
C ASN A 40 -5.92 -1.22 4.07
N LEU A 41 -5.55 -1.39 2.80
CA LEU A 41 -4.70 -0.45 2.08
C LEU A 41 -5.37 0.92 1.95
N LEU A 42 -6.64 0.97 1.52
CA LEU A 42 -7.40 2.22 1.44
C LEU A 42 -7.48 2.92 2.80
N SER A 43 -7.78 2.18 3.86
CA SER A 43 -7.82 2.72 5.22
C SER A 43 -6.45 3.27 5.66
N THR A 44 -5.37 2.54 5.39
CA THR A 44 -4.01 2.94 5.80
C THR A 44 -3.55 4.18 5.04
N TYR A 45 -3.73 4.22 3.71
CA TYR A 45 -3.36 5.39 2.91
C TYR A 45 -4.29 6.58 3.18
N GLY A 46 -5.56 6.36 3.51
CA GLY A 46 -6.47 7.40 3.98
C GLY A 46 -5.99 8.05 5.28
N GLN A 47 -5.45 7.26 6.21
CA GLN A 47 -4.81 7.80 7.42
C GLN A 47 -3.54 8.58 7.11
N SER A 48 -2.70 8.09 6.18
CA SER A 48 -1.49 8.79 5.73
C SER A 48 -1.84 10.11 5.06
N ALA A 49 -2.84 10.14 4.19
CA ALA A 49 -3.35 11.35 3.55
C ALA A 49 -3.81 12.38 4.59
N LYS A 50 -4.62 11.95 5.56
CA LYS A 50 -5.08 12.81 6.66
C LYS A 50 -3.93 13.35 7.51
N THR A 51 -2.93 12.51 7.81
CA THR A 51 -1.75 12.91 8.60
C THR A 51 -0.94 13.97 7.85
N PHE A 52 -0.72 13.79 6.54
CA PHE A 52 -0.04 14.79 5.73
C PHE A 52 -0.82 16.10 5.65
N THR A 53 -2.13 16.02 5.45
CA THR A 53 -3.01 17.21 5.45
C THR A 53 -2.94 17.98 6.76
N MET A 54 -2.98 17.27 7.88
CA MET A 54 -2.83 17.89 9.22
C MET A 54 -1.42 18.52 9.40
N PHE A 55 -0.39 17.86 8.88
CA PHE A 55 0.97 18.39 8.90
C PHE A 55 1.06 19.68 8.05
N ALA A 56 0.52 19.69 6.85
CA ALA A 56 0.50 20.88 6.00
C ALA A 56 -0.28 22.04 6.65
N GLN A 57 -1.48 21.75 7.15
CA GLN A 57 -2.31 22.75 7.83
C GLN A 57 -1.61 23.34 9.06
N ARG A 58 -0.93 22.50 9.85
CA ARG A 58 -0.14 22.96 10.99
C ARG A 58 0.97 23.93 10.55
N ASN A 59 1.65 23.65 9.44
CA ASN A 59 2.72 24.52 8.95
C ASN A 59 2.18 25.87 8.49
N TRP A 60 1.04 25.89 7.79
CA TRP A 60 0.40 27.14 7.40
C TRP A 60 -0.07 27.95 8.61
N ASN A 61 -0.65 27.31 9.62
CA ASN A 61 -1.02 28.00 10.87
C ASN A 61 0.22 28.63 11.57
N ILE A 62 1.34 27.89 11.61
CA ILE A 62 2.60 28.42 12.17
C ILE A 62 3.09 29.62 11.37
N LEU A 63 3.03 29.56 10.03
CA LEU A 63 3.43 30.68 9.17
C LEU A 63 2.50 31.90 9.37
N THR A 64 1.20 31.68 9.52
CA THR A 64 0.24 32.75 9.84
C THR A 64 0.55 33.41 11.19
N ASP A 65 0.88 32.63 12.22
CA ASP A 65 1.29 33.16 13.52
C ASP A 65 2.57 33.99 13.39
N TRP A 66 3.54 33.54 12.57
CA TRP A 66 4.77 34.29 12.28
C TRP A 66 4.49 35.58 11.51
N ASP A 67 3.62 35.56 10.50
CA ASP A 67 3.25 36.74 9.75
C ASP A 67 2.66 37.81 10.65
N SER A 68 1.69 37.44 11.48
CA SER A 68 1.07 38.34 12.46
C SER A 68 2.08 38.89 13.44
N TYR A 69 3.03 38.08 13.88
CA TYR A 69 4.11 38.54 14.82
C TYR A 69 5.06 39.50 14.15
N LEU A 70 5.53 39.21 12.93
CA LEU A 70 6.45 40.10 12.19
C LEU A 70 5.78 41.41 11.83
N GLY A 71 4.51 41.40 11.44
CA GLY A 71 3.70 42.61 11.21
C GLY A 71 3.66 43.50 12.46
N ALA A 72 3.39 42.92 13.64
CA ALA A 72 3.35 43.65 14.90
C ALA A 72 4.74 44.24 15.32
N LEU A 73 5.83 43.56 14.96
CA LEU A 73 7.18 44.09 15.21
C LEU A 73 7.51 45.26 14.27
N ALA A 74 7.13 45.14 12.99
CA ALA A 74 7.33 46.22 12.01
C ALA A 74 6.58 47.49 12.42
N GLU A 75 5.35 47.39 12.93
CA GLU A 75 4.56 48.53 13.43
C GLU A 75 5.22 49.20 14.66
N ARG A 76 5.89 48.45 15.50
CA ARG A 76 6.59 48.99 16.71
C ARG A 76 7.92 49.64 16.39
N GLY A 77 8.42 49.49 15.16
CA GLY A 77 9.75 50.00 14.78
C GLY A 77 10.90 49.31 15.50
N GLU A 78 10.72 48.03 15.89
CA GLU A 78 11.77 47.27 16.58
C GLU A 78 12.93 46.96 15.63
N GLN A 79 14.17 46.95 16.18
CA GLN A 79 15.37 46.77 15.36
C GLN A 79 15.50 45.34 14.83
N GLU A 80 16.00 45.22 13.61
CA GLU A 80 16.21 43.98 12.86
C GLU A 80 16.83 42.82 13.67
N GLY A 81 17.76 43.08 14.57
CA GLY A 81 18.42 42.03 15.35
C GLY A 81 17.55 41.32 16.38
N GLN A 82 16.50 41.97 16.91
CA GLN A 82 15.69 41.37 17.99
C GLN A 82 14.73 40.28 17.46
N TRP A 83 14.10 40.50 16.34
CA TRP A 83 13.21 39.48 15.78
C TRP A 83 13.99 38.33 15.12
N GLN A 84 15.19 38.56 14.56
CA GLN A 84 16.08 37.49 14.07
C GLN A 84 16.43 36.51 15.17
N GLU A 85 16.83 37.02 16.35
CA GLU A 85 17.16 36.20 17.53
C GLU A 85 15.92 35.41 18.01
N TYR A 86 14.76 36.05 18.03
CA TYR A 86 13.50 35.38 18.41
C TYR A 86 13.08 34.28 17.45
N ILE A 87 13.14 34.51 16.13
CA ILE A 87 12.88 33.47 15.13
C ILE A 87 13.90 32.35 15.28
N ALA A 88 15.20 32.66 15.43
CA ALA A 88 16.24 31.65 15.59
C ALA A 88 16.01 30.78 16.83
N GLN A 89 15.59 31.37 17.96
CA GLN A 89 15.27 30.61 19.16
C GLN A 89 14.06 29.71 19.03
N LYS A 90 13.01 30.16 18.36
CA LYS A 90 11.76 29.36 18.19
C LYS A 90 11.77 28.44 17.01
N ALA A 91 12.48 28.77 15.93
CA ALA A 91 12.52 28.01 14.71
C ALA A 91 13.32 26.69 14.78
N THR A 92 14.34 26.66 15.66
CA THR A 92 15.32 25.56 15.74
C THR A 92 14.75 24.19 16.08
N TRP A 93 13.51 24.09 16.53
CA TRP A 93 12.97 22.83 17.06
C TRP A 93 12.01 22.08 16.12
N GLN A 94 11.55 22.71 15.03
CA GLN A 94 10.44 22.17 14.25
C GLN A 94 10.69 22.01 12.74
N TYR A 95 11.59 22.80 12.15
CA TYR A 95 11.88 22.79 10.72
C TYR A 95 13.37 23.00 10.45
N THR A 96 13.81 22.66 9.24
CA THR A 96 15.24 22.72 8.91
C THR A 96 15.68 24.16 8.64
N ASP A 97 14.87 24.93 7.91
CA ASP A 97 15.15 26.33 7.61
C ASP A 97 13.85 27.14 7.59
N PHE A 98 13.97 28.42 7.97
CA PHE A 98 12.93 29.43 7.82
C PHE A 98 13.40 30.48 6.82
N TYR A 99 12.51 30.88 5.90
CA TYR A 99 12.82 31.79 4.81
C TYR A 99 11.85 32.97 4.77
N LEU A 100 12.40 34.11 4.34
CA LEU A 100 11.65 35.23 3.78
C LEU A 100 11.95 35.28 2.30
N PHE A 101 10.93 35.50 1.46
CA PHE A 101 11.08 35.60 0.01
C PHE A 101 10.44 36.89 -0.51
N ASN A 102 10.98 37.40 -1.63
CA ASN A 102 10.36 38.46 -2.42
C ASN A 102 9.87 37.93 -3.78
N GLU A 103 9.20 38.77 -4.56
CA GLU A 103 8.68 38.40 -5.89
C GLU A 103 9.76 38.02 -6.90
N GLN A 104 11.01 38.44 -6.68
CA GLN A 104 12.16 38.12 -7.50
C GLN A 104 12.81 36.76 -7.10
N CYS A 105 12.19 36.02 -6.16
CA CYS A 105 12.73 34.80 -5.56
C CYS A 105 14.05 35.00 -4.82
N GLU A 106 14.36 36.22 -4.39
CA GLU A 106 15.45 36.47 -3.46
C GLU A 106 14.98 36.04 -2.07
N PHE A 107 15.89 35.41 -1.33
CA PHE A 107 15.57 34.89 -0.01
C PHE A 107 16.55 35.35 1.05
N TRP A 108 16.05 35.43 2.26
CA TRP A 108 16.80 35.53 3.49
C TRP A 108 16.42 34.36 4.41
N THR A 109 17.38 33.85 5.19
CA THR A 109 17.15 32.80 6.18
C THR A 109 17.56 33.24 7.58
N THR A 110 16.99 32.58 8.59
CA THR A 110 17.40 32.81 10.01
C THR A 110 18.88 32.52 10.29
N ALA A 111 19.56 31.74 9.46
CA ALA A 111 20.98 31.48 9.50
C ALA A 111 21.80 32.62 8.82
N GLY A 112 21.14 33.71 8.39
CA GLY A 112 21.80 34.84 7.73
C GLY A 112 22.21 34.55 6.28
N ARG A 113 21.74 33.44 5.68
CA ARG A 113 21.97 33.13 4.26
C ARG A 113 21.05 33.96 3.38
N GLN A 114 21.62 34.54 2.35
CA GLN A 114 20.88 35.29 1.30
C GLN A 114 21.26 34.75 -0.05
N GLY A 115 20.35 34.89 -1.02
CA GLY A 115 20.56 34.45 -2.41
C GLY A 115 19.27 34.50 -3.21
N THR A 116 19.34 33.96 -4.42
CA THR A 116 18.19 33.85 -5.34
C THR A 116 17.89 32.38 -5.61
N ALA A 117 16.62 31.99 -5.47
CA ALA A 117 16.14 30.62 -5.65
C ALA A 117 15.41 30.48 -7.00
N GLU A 118 16.13 30.68 -8.12
CA GLU A 118 15.57 30.62 -9.48
C GLU A 118 14.78 29.33 -9.78
N HIS A 119 15.22 28.18 -9.22
CA HIS A 119 14.57 26.89 -9.39
C HIS A 119 13.19 26.80 -8.72
N MET A 120 12.84 27.75 -7.88
CA MET A 120 11.54 27.85 -7.21
C MET A 120 10.61 28.89 -7.86
N ARG A 121 11.05 29.59 -8.88
CA ARG A 121 10.31 30.69 -9.53
C ARG A 121 8.88 30.28 -9.89
N ALA A 122 8.67 29.13 -10.50
CA ALA A 122 7.35 28.66 -10.90
C ALA A 122 6.38 28.51 -9.72
N ALA A 123 6.86 27.95 -8.58
CA ALA A 123 6.04 27.80 -7.39
C ALA A 123 5.71 29.14 -6.74
N PHE A 124 6.64 30.08 -6.76
CA PHE A 124 6.40 31.44 -6.23
C PHE A 124 5.53 32.30 -7.18
N GLU A 125 5.62 32.12 -8.48
CA GLU A 125 4.66 32.73 -9.42
C GLU A 125 3.23 32.26 -9.13
N GLU A 126 3.04 30.97 -8.84
CA GLU A 126 1.75 30.42 -8.42
C GLU A 126 1.28 31.06 -7.10
N LEU A 127 2.17 31.12 -6.08
CA LEU A 127 1.91 31.73 -4.77
C LEU A 127 1.43 33.18 -4.91
N TYR A 128 2.13 34.00 -5.68
CA TYR A 128 1.80 35.43 -5.83
C TYR A 128 0.60 35.66 -6.74
N THR A 129 0.39 34.83 -7.77
CA THR A 129 -0.73 34.97 -8.69
C THR A 129 -2.05 34.57 -8.06
N ALA A 130 -2.06 33.46 -7.33
CA ALA A 130 -3.25 32.97 -6.62
C ALA A 130 -3.45 33.67 -5.27
N ASN A 131 -2.39 34.24 -4.68
CA ASN A 131 -2.34 34.73 -3.31
C ASN A 131 -2.75 33.66 -2.28
N GLU A 132 -2.33 32.43 -2.54
CA GLU A 132 -2.64 31.27 -1.72
C GLU A 132 -1.36 30.54 -1.26
N PRO A 133 -1.40 29.84 -0.12
CA PRO A 133 -0.29 29.03 0.33
C PRO A 133 0.07 27.93 -0.66
N VAL A 134 1.37 27.70 -0.88
CA VAL A 134 1.89 26.66 -1.76
C VAL A 134 2.80 25.69 -1.02
N ILE A 135 2.90 24.49 -1.57
CA ILE A 135 3.89 23.49 -1.15
C ILE A 135 4.73 23.16 -2.38
N THR A 136 6.03 23.14 -2.21
CA THR A 136 6.96 22.79 -3.30
C THR A 136 8.11 21.95 -2.77
N SER A 137 8.77 21.22 -3.65
CA SER A 137 10.00 20.49 -3.32
C SER A 137 11.17 21.05 -4.11
N TYR A 138 12.35 21.00 -3.50
CA TYR A 138 13.57 21.43 -4.15
C TYR A 138 14.77 20.61 -3.65
N THR A 139 15.87 20.63 -4.40
CA THR A 139 17.12 20.03 -3.98
C THR A 139 18.06 21.14 -3.52
N SER A 140 18.54 21.04 -2.28
CA SER A 140 19.49 22.01 -1.71
C SER A 140 20.83 21.94 -2.44
N SER A 141 21.69 22.95 -2.24
CA SER A 141 23.07 22.97 -2.76
C SER A 141 23.93 21.81 -2.28
N GLN A 142 23.52 21.12 -1.22
CA GLN A 142 24.17 19.93 -0.67
C GLN A 142 23.61 18.62 -1.26
N GLY A 143 22.70 18.68 -2.25
CA GLY A 143 22.06 17.53 -2.84
C GLY A 143 20.94 16.92 -1.99
N VAL A 144 20.55 17.54 -0.89
CA VAL A 144 19.47 17.08 -0.02
C VAL A 144 18.13 17.57 -0.58
N ARG A 145 17.21 16.65 -0.82
CA ARG A 145 15.84 16.97 -1.23
C ARG A 145 15.07 17.50 -0.03
N LYS A 146 14.40 18.63 -0.20
CA LYS A 146 13.61 19.32 0.82
C LYS A 146 12.21 19.61 0.31
N ILE A 147 11.26 19.66 1.24
CA ILE A 147 9.93 20.21 1.01
C ILE A 147 9.83 21.58 1.67
N MET A 148 9.13 22.48 1.03
CA MET A 148 8.89 23.83 1.49
C MET A 148 7.39 24.13 1.52
N PHE A 149 6.95 24.69 2.62
CA PHE A 149 5.63 25.29 2.79
C PHE A 149 5.82 26.79 2.76
N ALA A 150 5.12 27.47 1.86
CA ALA A 150 5.20 28.91 1.70
C ALA A 150 3.81 29.54 1.69
N MET A 151 3.72 30.78 2.19
CA MET A 151 2.51 31.59 2.13
C MET A 151 2.85 33.05 1.89
N PRO A 152 1.96 33.83 1.21
CA PRO A 152 2.13 35.26 1.09
C PRO A 152 1.96 35.93 2.45
N MET A 153 2.67 37.03 2.68
CA MET A 153 2.56 37.87 3.87
C MET A 153 1.42 38.88 3.72
N GLU A 154 0.68 39.12 4.78
CA GLU A 154 -0.33 40.21 4.80
C GLU A 154 0.34 41.59 4.74
N GLN A 155 1.47 41.75 5.45
CA GLN A 155 2.25 42.98 5.47
C GLN A 155 3.68 42.70 5.01
N PRO A 156 4.16 43.36 3.95
CA PRO A 156 5.55 43.24 3.51
C PRO A 156 6.54 43.65 4.61
N LEU A 157 7.61 42.90 4.76
CA LEU A 157 8.67 43.14 5.73
C LEU A 157 9.90 43.71 5.04
N GLN A 158 10.35 44.92 5.45
CA GLN A 158 11.56 45.51 4.92
C GLN A 158 12.76 45.15 5.79
N LEU A 159 13.82 44.60 5.16
CA LEU A 159 15.08 44.29 5.74
C LEU A 159 16.22 44.91 4.93
N GLY A 160 16.89 45.92 5.49
CA GLY A 160 17.82 46.71 4.70
C GLY A 160 17.14 47.32 3.47
N ASP A 161 17.71 47.08 2.31
CA ASP A 161 17.19 47.57 1.03
C ASP A 161 16.19 46.59 0.36
N THR A 162 15.91 45.43 0.95
CA THR A 162 15.07 44.40 0.37
C THR A 162 13.73 44.30 1.09
N THR A 163 12.64 44.26 0.32
CA THR A 163 11.27 44.03 0.82
C THR A 163 10.88 42.57 0.58
N TYR A 164 10.52 41.86 1.62
CA TYR A 164 10.04 40.49 1.57
C TYR A 164 8.53 40.44 1.70
N THR A 165 7.92 39.55 0.91
CA THR A 165 6.47 39.46 0.75
C THR A 165 5.90 38.06 0.94
N ALA A 166 6.76 37.06 1.21
CA ALA A 166 6.34 35.70 1.52
C ALA A 166 7.20 35.09 2.62
N LEU A 167 6.55 34.22 3.41
CA LEU A 167 7.16 33.39 4.44
C LEU A 167 7.22 31.95 3.96
N ALA A 168 8.31 31.24 4.33
CA ALA A 168 8.38 29.82 4.07
C ALA A 168 9.17 29.07 5.15
N VAL A 169 8.82 27.80 5.36
CA VAL A 169 9.57 26.84 6.18
C VAL A 169 9.90 25.61 5.34
N SER A 170 11.07 25.02 5.55
CA SER A 170 11.45 23.79 4.87
C SER A 170 11.82 22.68 5.82
N TYR A 171 11.62 21.45 5.34
CA TYR A 171 11.97 20.20 6.01
C TYR A 171 12.81 19.34 5.09
N ASP A 172 13.75 18.59 5.64
CA ASP A 172 14.43 17.54 4.90
C ASP A 172 13.46 16.42 4.52
N ASN A 173 13.61 15.85 3.33
CA ASN A 173 12.73 14.78 2.86
C ASN A 173 12.64 13.59 3.85
N ALA A 174 13.72 13.31 4.59
CA ALA A 174 13.75 12.29 5.63
C ALA A 174 12.70 12.49 6.75
N VAL A 175 12.28 13.73 7.01
CA VAL A 175 11.20 14.02 7.98
C VAL A 175 9.87 13.54 7.44
N LEU A 176 9.63 13.69 6.13
CA LEU A 176 8.42 13.27 5.46
C LEU A 176 8.41 11.78 5.15
N GLU A 177 9.56 11.21 4.81
CA GLU A 177 9.70 9.76 4.73
C GLU A 177 9.32 9.11 6.05
N LYS A 178 9.72 9.69 7.15
CA LYS A 178 9.34 9.23 8.49
C LYS A 178 7.84 9.40 8.76
N LEU A 179 7.25 10.48 8.26
CA LEU A 179 5.82 10.77 8.40
C LEU A 179 4.96 9.86 7.51
N LEU A 180 5.39 9.59 6.28
CA LEU A 180 4.66 8.80 5.29
C LEU A 180 5.09 7.34 5.25
N GLY A 181 6.38 7.05 5.34
CA GLY A 181 6.97 5.73 5.15
C GLY A 181 6.91 4.82 6.38
N SER A 182 6.97 5.38 7.60
CA SER A 182 6.87 4.58 8.84
C SER A 182 5.47 4.04 9.09
N MET A 183 4.46 4.60 8.44
CA MET A 183 3.06 4.20 8.61
C MET A 183 2.63 3.06 7.69
N VAL A 184 3.35 2.82 6.59
CA VAL A 184 2.90 1.89 5.55
C VAL A 184 3.90 0.75 5.37
N TYR A 185 3.52 -0.43 5.84
CA TYR A 185 4.25 -1.70 5.66
C TYR A 185 5.76 -1.64 5.99
N GLU A 186 6.12 -0.98 7.09
CA GLU A 186 7.50 -0.93 7.59
C GLU A 186 8.53 -0.45 6.54
N GLY A 187 8.11 0.47 5.65
CA GLY A 187 8.97 1.01 4.60
C GLY A 187 9.20 0.07 3.40
N GLN A 188 8.35 -0.95 3.22
CA GLN A 188 8.43 -1.85 2.06
C GLN A 188 7.50 -1.42 0.92
N SER A 189 7.02 -0.19 0.95
CA SER A 189 6.14 0.40 -0.06
C SER A 189 6.69 1.74 -0.51
N ASP A 190 6.43 2.11 -1.75
CA ASP A 190 6.68 3.45 -2.24
C ASP A 190 5.43 4.31 -2.05
N CYS A 191 5.65 5.55 -1.65
CA CYS A 191 4.60 6.52 -1.46
C CYS A 191 4.96 7.81 -2.22
N TYR A 192 4.04 8.29 -3.03
CA TYR A 192 4.17 9.50 -3.83
C TYR A 192 3.07 10.48 -3.46
N ILE A 193 3.43 11.75 -3.32
CA ILE A 193 2.47 12.84 -3.37
C ILE A 193 2.56 13.43 -4.76
N VAL A 194 1.43 13.47 -5.45
CA VAL A 194 1.33 13.93 -6.83
C VAL A 194 0.29 15.02 -6.97
N ARG A 195 0.48 15.90 -7.96
CA ARG A 195 -0.56 16.81 -8.43
C ARG A 195 -1.60 16.04 -9.25
N SER A 196 -2.74 16.65 -9.53
CA SER A 196 -3.81 16.05 -10.34
C SER A 196 -3.36 15.58 -11.72
N ASN A 197 -2.34 16.22 -12.30
CA ASN A 197 -1.74 15.86 -13.59
C ASN A 197 -0.70 14.72 -13.49
N GLY A 198 -0.42 14.20 -12.30
CA GLY A 198 0.56 13.13 -12.07
C GLY A 198 1.98 13.59 -11.77
N ASP A 199 2.26 14.90 -11.76
CA ASP A 199 3.57 15.42 -11.42
C ASP A 199 3.92 15.09 -9.97
N VAL A 200 5.10 14.54 -9.75
CA VAL A 200 5.57 14.12 -8.44
C VAL A 200 6.09 15.33 -7.66
N VAL A 201 5.38 15.67 -6.61
CA VAL A 201 5.81 16.70 -5.65
C VAL A 201 6.78 16.12 -4.64
N LEU A 202 6.47 14.93 -4.14
CA LEU A 202 7.23 14.24 -3.11
C LEU A 202 7.19 12.73 -3.33
N SER A 203 8.29 12.05 -3.01
CA SER A 203 8.36 10.58 -2.97
C SER A 203 9.14 10.13 -1.75
N THR A 204 8.74 9.01 -1.18
CA THR A 204 9.60 8.27 -0.24
C THR A 204 10.77 7.65 -1.00
N GLU A 205 11.81 7.21 -0.27
CA GLU A 205 12.90 6.44 -0.86
C GLU A 205 12.32 5.21 -1.56
N THR A 206 12.62 5.05 -2.86
CA THR A 206 12.02 4.00 -3.66
C THR A 206 12.51 2.62 -3.27
N LYS A 207 11.59 1.70 -3.00
CA LYS A 207 11.84 0.28 -2.75
C LYS A 207 11.38 -0.59 -3.93
N THR A 208 10.69 0.03 -4.88
CA THR A 208 10.28 -0.59 -6.14
C THR A 208 11.24 -0.22 -7.27
N GLU A 209 11.08 -0.83 -8.42
CA GLU A 209 11.92 -0.55 -9.61
C GLU A 209 11.60 0.78 -10.30
N ILE A 210 10.88 1.69 -9.64
CA ILE A 210 10.54 3.00 -10.18
C ILE A 210 11.73 3.95 -10.00
N PRO A 211 12.18 4.66 -11.04
CA PRO A 211 13.33 5.56 -10.93
C PRO A 211 13.05 6.73 -9.97
N GLU A 212 14.02 7.06 -9.12
CA GLU A 212 13.92 8.20 -8.19
C GLU A 212 13.78 9.56 -8.90
N GLN A 213 14.30 9.68 -10.12
CA GLN A 213 14.28 10.93 -10.90
C GLN A 213 13.02 11.10 -11.76
N MET A 214 12.00 10.27 -11.53
CA MET A 214 10.75 10.36 -12.24
C MET A 214 10.03 11.68 -11.87
N THR A 215 9.63 12.43 -12.89
CA THR A 215 8.92 13.70 -12.73
C THR A 215 7.40 13.55 -12.76
N ASN A 216 6.87 12.61 -13.56
CA ASN A 216 5.45 12.35 -13.68
C ASN A 216 5.14 10.86 -13.51
N LEU A 217 4.41 10.51 -12.47
CA LEU A 217 4.08 9.14 -12.11
C LEU A 217 3.06 8.52 -13.09
N PHE A 218 2.09 9.30 -13.56
CA PHE A 218 1.05 8.78 -14.45
C PHE A 218 1.64 8.40 -15.81
N ASP A 219 2.51 9.23 -16.37
CA ASP A 219 3.21 8.94 -17.62
C ASP A 219 4.08 7.68 -17.47
N TYR A 220 4.82 7.58 -16.38
CA TYR A 220 5.65 6.41 -16.13
C TYR A 220 4.83 5.12 -16.04
N LEU A 221 3.75 5.11 -15.24
CA LEU A 221 2.89 3.94 -15.08
C LEU A 221 2.20 3.55 -16.38
N SER A 222 1.71 4.51 -17.16
CA SER A 222 1.04 4.25 -18.44
C SER A 222 1.95 3.59 -19.48
N GLN A 223 3.26 3.92 -19.46
CA GLN A 223 4.24 3.42 -20.40
C GLN A 223 4.87 2.08 -19.98
N ASN A 224 5.07 1.86 -18.69
CA ASN A 224 5.89 0.75 -18.20
C ASN A 224 5.09 -0.33 -17.44
N ALA A 225 3.91 -0.02 -16.95
CA ALA A 225 3.11 -0.93 -16.17
C ALA A 225 1.96 -1.55 -16.97
N LYS A 226 1.64 -2.82 -16.70
CA LYS A 226 0.38 -3.43 -17.15
C LYS A 226 -0.69 -3.13 -16.11
N VAL A 227 -1.38 -2.03 -16.28
CA VAL A 227 -2.52 -1.61 -15.47
C VAL A 227 -3.80 -1.94 -16.22
N ASP A 228 -4.87 -2.25 -15.48
CA ASP A 228 -6.21 -2.26 -16.06
C ASP A 228 -6.55 -0.84 -16.53
N GLN A 229 -6.56 -0.61 -17.85
CA GLN A 229 -6.69 0.72 -18.44
C GLN A 229 -7.94 1.47 -17.95
N PRO A 230 -9.15 0.86 -17.91
CA PRO A 230 -10.32 1.52 -17.34
C PRO A 230 -10.15 1.98 -15.90
N TYR A 231 -9.40 1.24 -15.09
CA TYR A 231 -9.12 1.64 -13.70
C TYR A 231 -8.15 2.81 -13.64
N PHE A 232 -7.09 2.78 -14.44
CA PHE A 232 -6.12 3.86 -14.52
C PHE A 232 -6.77 5.17 -14.98
N ASP A 233 -7.61 5.10 -16.03
CA ASP A 233 -8.37 6.24 -16.53
C ASP A 233 -9.33 6.78 -15.45
N THR A 234 -9.97 5.88 -14.70
CA THR A 234 -10.82 6.26 -13.56
C THR A 234 -10.01 6.97 -12.48
N MET A 235 -8.83 6.47 -12.11
CA MET A 235 -7.94 7.11 -11.14
C MET A 235 -7.59 8.54 -11.56
N VAL A 236 -7.12 8.71 -12.79
CA VAL A 236 -6.72 10.03 -13.32
C VAL A 236 -7.90 11.01 -13.32
N GLN A 237 -9.11 10.54 -13.63
CA GLN A 237 -10.30 11.39 -13.66
C GLN A 237 -10.88 11.71 -12.29
N THR A 238 -10.83 10.76 -11.36
CA THR A 238 -11.53 10.88 -10.07
C THR A 238 -10.67 11.44 -8.96
N LEU A 239 -9.34 11.25 -9.00
CA LEU A 239 -8.43 11.77 -7.98
C LEU A 239 -8.58 13.28 -7.74
N PRO A 240 -8.66 14.15 -8.80
CA PRO A 240 -8.88 15.58 -8.61
C PRO A 240 -10.25 15.92 -8.03
N GLN A 241 -11.22 15.02 -8.14
CA GLN A 241 -12.59 15.17 -7.64
C GLN A 241 -12.79 14.57 -6.23
N GLY A 242 -11.71 14.17 -5.57
CA GLY A 242 -11.76 13.54 -4.26
C GLY A 242 -12.04 12.03 -4.29
N GLY A 243 -11.85 11.38 -5.45
CA GLY A 243 -12.01 9.93 -5.59
C GLY A 243 -10.84 9.16 -4.96
N GLU A 244 -11.14 7.97 -4.47
CA GLU A 244 -10.16 7.03 -3.90
C GLU A 244 -10.30 5.66 -4.53
N GLY A 245 -9.23 4.86 -4.51
CA GLY A 245 -9.30 3.51 -5.05
C GLY A 245 -8.02 2.71 -4.86
N CYS A 246 -8.15 1.40 -5.13
CA CYS A 246 -7.05 0.45 -5.08
C CYS A 246 -7.24 -0.61 -6.17
N ALA A 247 -6.20 -0.88 -6.96
CA ALA A 247 -6.18 -1.95 -7.94
C ALA A 247 -4.85 -2.69 -7.97
N LEU A 248 -4.88 -3.84 -8.63
CA LEU A 248 -3.66 -4.59 -8.94
C LEU A 248 -3.06 -4.09 -10.26
N TYR A 249 -1.75 -3.95 -10.28
CA TYR A 249 -1.01 -3.73 -11.51
C TYR A 249 0.27 -4.58 -11.54
N THR A 250 0.85 -4.72 -12.70
CA THR A 250 2.08 -5.50 -12.89
C THR A 250 3.16 -4.63 -13.53
N LEU A 251 4.31 -4.54 -12.86
CA LEU A 251 5.52 -3.91 -13.37
C LEU A 251 6.63 -4.96 -13.37
N ASN A 252 7.38 -5.10 -14.46
CA ASN A 252 8.49 -6.04 -14.59
C ASN A 252 8.19 -7.48 -14.11
N LYS A 253 6.98 -7.98 -14.40
CA LYS A 253 6.45 -9.30 -13.99
C LYS A 253 6.17 -9.45 -12.49
N GLN A 254 6.33 -8.41 -11.71
CA GLN A 254 5.94 -8.38 -10.30
C GLN A 254 4.60 -7.68 -10.13
N SER A 255 3.76 -8.21 -9.24
CA SER A 255 2.44 -7.64 -8.98
C SER A 255 2.47 -6.71 -7.77
N TYR A 256 1.77 -5.59 -7.90
CA TYR A 256 1.66 -4.55 -6.88
C TYR A 256 0.21 -4.13 -6.71
N TYR A 257 -0.10 -3.63 -5.53
CA TYR A 257 -1.27 -2.81 -5.30
C TYR A 257 -0.94 -1.35 -5.63
N LEU A 258 -1.75 -0.71 -6.44
CA LEU A 258 -1.74 0.73 -6.72
C LEU A 258 -2.92 1.34 -5.97
N ILE A 259 -2.63 2.18 -5.00
CA ILE A 259 -3.62 2.86 -4.17
C ILE A 259 -3.57 4.34 -4.47
N TYR A 260 -4.72 5.00 -4.55
CA TYR A 260 -4.79 6.45 -4.63
C TYR A 260 -5.81 7.02 -3.66
N GLN A 261 -5.47 8.15 -3.03
CA GLN A 261 -6.28 8.86 -2.06
C GLN A 261 -6.12 10.37 -2.26
N PRO A 262 -7.19 11.17 -2.22
CA PRO A 262 -7.09 12.61 -2.25
C PRO A 262 -6.51 13.13 -0.93
N LEU A 263 -5.71 14.18 -0.98
CA LEU A 263 -5.19 14.84 0.21
C LEU A 263 -6.18 15.85 0.82
N GLY A 264 -7.17 16.31 0.03
CA GLY A 264 -8.12 17.32 0.48
C GLY A 264 -7.52 18.72 0.65
N ILE A 265 -6.27 18.90 0.22
CA ILE A 265 -5.58 20.19 0.13
C ILE A 265 -5.03 20.32 -1.28
N LEU A 266 -5.17 21.49 -1.87
CA LEU A 266 -4.83 21.72 -3.27
C LEU A 266 -5.53 20.65 -4.15
N ASP A 267 -5.05 20.42 -5.35
CA ASP A 267 -5.52 19.35 -6.24
C ASP A 267 -4.67 18.06 -6.13
N TRP A 268 -4.11 17.80 -4.93
CA TRP A 268 -3.11 16.76 -4.72
C TRP A 268 -3.69 15.45 -4.23
N GLY A 269 -2.96 14.38 -4.55
CA GLY A 269 -3.25 13.04 -4.06
C GLY A 269 -2.02 12.30 -3.56
N ILE A 270 -2.26 11.32 -2.71
CA ILE A 270 -1.25 10.34 -2.29
C ILE A 270 -1.43 9.07 -3.10
N ILE A 271 -0.35 8.59 -3.69
CA ILE A 271 -0.30 7.34 -4.45
C ILE A 271 0.61 6.36 -3.72
N GLY A 272 0.07 5.20 -3.41
CA GLY A 272 0.82 4.11 -2.80
C GLY A 272 1.10 2.98 -3.78
N ILE A 273 2.30 2.43 -3.75
CA ILE A 273 2.72 1.30 -4.55
C ILE A 273 3.29 0.24 -3.61
N VAL A 274 2.54 -0.85 -3.43
CA VAL A 274 2.84 -1.87 -2.42
C VAL A 274 2.96 -3.24 -3.08
N PRO A 275 4.09 -3.96 -2.93
CA PRO A 275 4.21 -5.32 -3.46
C PRO A 275 3.15 -6.24 -2.85
N THR A 276 2.44 -7.01 -3.70
CA THR A 276 1.42 -7.96 -3.21
C THR A 276 1.99 -8.99 -2.24
N GLY A 277 3.26 -9.35 -2.43
CA GLY A 277 3.96 -10.28 -1.54
C GLY A 277 4.07 -9.78 -0.10
N VAL A 278 4.15 -8.47 0.10
CA VAL A 278 4.22 -7.84 1.43
C VAL A 278 2.83 -7.83 2.09
N VAL A 279 1.83 -7.37 1.35
CA VAL A 279 0.44 -7.25 1.85
C VAL A 279 -0.16 -8.60 2.17
N ASP A 280 -0.04 -9.55 1.24
CA ASP A 280 -0.72 -10.84 1.31
C ASP A 280 0.06 -11.91 2.09
N ALA A 281 1.30 -11.63 2.52
CA ALA A 281 2.19 -12.65 3.12
C ALA A 281 1.57 -13.38 4.33
N GLY A 282 0.93 -12.64 5.23
CA GLY A 282 0.25 -13.20 6.39
C GLY A 282 -0.91 -14.10 6.02
N MET A 283 -1.79 -13.60 5.15
CA MET A 283 -2.99 -14.29 4.71
C MET A 283 -2.67 -15.53 3.88
N ARG A 284 -1.66 -15.47 2.99
CA ARG A 284 -1.21 -16.63 2.20
C ARG A 284 -0.65 -17.75 3.08
N ARG A 285 0.03 -17.43 4.21
CA ARG A 285 0.47 -18.47 5.18
C ARG A 285 -0.71 -19.22 5.78
N VAL A 286 -1.73 -18.48 6.24
CA VAL A 286 -2.94 -19.08 6.80
C VAL A 286 -3.67 -19.90 5.74
N GLN A 287 -3.83 -19.39 4.54
CA GLN A 287 -4.46 -20.10 3.42
C GLN A 287 -3.74 -21.40 3.09
N ASN A 288 -2.42 -21.37 2.94
CA ASN A 288 -1.62 -22.56 2.65
C ASN A 288 -1.69 -23.61 3.79
N ALA A 289 -1.64 -23.18 5.06
CA ALA A 289 -1.82 -24.06 6.21
C ALA A 289 -3.21 -24.71 6.21
N THR A 290 -4.26 -23.96 5.93
CA THR A 290 -5.64 -24.48 5.85
C THR A 290 -5.80 -25.49 4.71
N ILE A 291 -5.26 -25.19 3.51
CA ILE A 291 -5.27 -26.14 2.38
C ILE A 291 -4.55 -27.43 2.76
N LEU A 292 -3.40 -27.35 3.43
CA LEU A 292 -2.65 -28.52 3.88
C LEU A 292 -3.46 -29.36 4.87
N VAL A 293 -4.13 -28.72 5.82
CA VAL A 293 -5.00 -29.42 6.80
C VAL A 293 -6.18 -30.12 6.08
N ILE A 294 -6.85 -29.43 5.15
CA ILE A 294 -7.95 -29.99 4.36
C ILE A 294 -7.45 -31.21 3.55
N ALA A 295 -6.29 -31.11 2.90
CA ALA A 295 -5.70 -32.19 2.13
C ALA A 295 -5.37 -33.40 3.01
N LEU A 296 -4.76 -33.18 4.17
CA LEU A 296 -4.43 -34.27 5.14
C LEU A 296 -5.70 -34.96 5.67
N LEU A 297 -6.71 -34.20 6.05
CA LEU A 297 -7.99 -34.75 6.51
C LEU A 297 -8.67 -35.56 5.39
N GLY A 298 -8.68 -35.04 4.16
CA GLY A 298 -9.21 -35.76 3.00
C GLY A 298 -8.49 -37.10 2.75
N LEU A 299 -7.16 -37.10 2.85
CA LEU A 299 -6.36 -38.32 2.70
C LEU A 299 -6.62 -39.34 3.83
N LEU A 300 -6.78 -38.87 5.08
CA LEU A 300 -7.11 -39.74 6.22
C LEU A 300 -8.49 -40.39 6.06
N ILE A 301 -9.49 -39.60 5.65
CA ILE A 301 -10.84 -40.11 5.38
C ILE A 301 -10.78 -41.17 4.26
N MET A 302 -10.04 -40.89 3.19
CA MET A 302 -9.88 -41.81 2.06
C MET A 302 -9.18 -43.12 2.49
N ALA A 303 -8.11 -43.03 3.30
CA ALA A 303 -7.42 -44.19 3.86
C ALA A 303 -8.35 -45.03 4.74
N GLY A 304 -9.20 -44.36 5.56
CA GLY A 304 -10.23 -45.02 6.37
C GLY A 304 -11.25 -45.80 5.52
N VAL A 305 -11.79 -45.16 4.46
CA VAL A 305 -12.73 -45.80 3.55
C VAL A 305 -12.10 -47.01 2.83
N VAL A 306 -10.85 -46.87 2.37
CA VAL A 306 -10.12 -47.97 1.73
C VAL A 306 -9.90 -49.11 2.71
N LYS A 307 -9.56 -48.84 3.96
CA LYS A 307 -9.39 -49.86 5.02
C LYS A 307 -10.70 -50.59 5.29
N ILE A 308 -11.80 -49.86 5.50
CA ILE A 308 -13.12 -50.44 5.72
C ILE A 308 -13.54 -51.34 4.54
N GLN A 309 -13.31 -50.93 3.31
CA GLN A 309 -13.59 -51.74 2.13
C GLN A 309 -12.76 -53.02 2.07
N ARG A 310 -11.46 -52.93 2.40
CA ARG A 310 -10.57 -54.08 2.44
C ARG A 310 -10.99 -55.08 3.52
N ASP A 311 -11.36 -54.58 4.70
CA ASP A 311 -11.78 -55.44 5.82
C ASP A 311 -13.14 -56.10 5.52
N ALA A 312 -14.08 -55.39 4.89
CA ALA A 312 -15.35 -55.96 4.40
C ALA A 312 -15.12 -57.05 3.33
N GLU A 313 -14.17 -56.87 2.41
CA GLU A 313 -13.80 -57.91 1.43
C GLU A 313 -13.17 -59.12 2.07
N ARG A 314 -12.29 -58.95 3.08
CA ARG A 314 -11.66 -60.02 3.84
C ARG A 314 -12.71 -60.83 4.61
N ASN A 315 -13.64 -60.18 5.27
CA ASN A 315 -14.71 -60.85 6.03
C ASN A 315 -15.65 -61.63 5.09
N ARG A 316 -15.96 -61.09 3.96
CA ARG A 316 -16.78 -61.79 2.92
C ARG A 316 -16.10 -63.02 2.35
N ARG A 317 -14.77 -62.98 2.15
CA ARG A 317 -13.99 -64.16 1.71
C ARG A 317 -14.02 -65.26 2.77
N ARG A 318 -13.79 -64.90 4.06
CA ARG A 318 -13.87 -65.84 5.17
C ARG A 318 -15.24 -66.48 5.34
N GLU A 319 -16.33 -65.71 5.09
CA GLU A 319 -17.70 -66.26 5.11
C GLU A 319 -17.95 -67.25 3.97
N LEU A 320 -17.44 -66.93 2.78
CA LEU A 320 -17.56 -67.83 1.63
C LEU A 320 -16.76 -69.12 1.81
N GLU A 321 -15.55 -69.04 2.42
CA GLU A 321 -14.74 -70.20 2.76
C GLU A 321 -15.45 -71.06 3.80
N ARG A 322 -15.98 -70.48 4.89
CA ARG A 322 -16.80 -71.21 5.87
C ARG A 322 -18.05 -71.88 5.30
N ARG A 323 -18.71 -71.23 4.30
CA ARG A 323 -19.86 -71.81 3.63
C ARG A 323 -19.45 -73.02 2.74
N ARG A 324 -18.31 -72.95 2.07
CA ARG A 324 -17.75 -74.02 1.28
C ARG A 324 -17.38 -75.22 2.18
N GLU A 325 -16.66 -74.99 3.28
CA GLU A 325 -16.31 -76.05 4.25
C GLU A 325 -17.55 -76.73 4.79
N LYS A 326 -18.63 -75.98 5.11
CA LYS A 326 -19.88 -76.57 5.57
C LYS A 326 -20.60 -77.41 4.45
N SER A 327 -20.52 -76.94 3.20
CA SER A 327 -21.08 -77.65 2.07
C SER A 327 -20.34 -78.94 1.78
N ASP A 328 -19.00 -78.90 1.86
CA ASP A 328 -18.19 -80.11 1.64
C ASP A 328 -18.37 -81.12 2.81
N CYS A 329 -18.54 -80.66 4.05
CA CYS A 329 -18.86 -81.55 5.19
C CYS A 329 -20.24 -82.23 5.03
N LEU A 330 -21.24 -81.51 4.46
CA LEU A 330 -22.57 -82.10 4.20
C LEU A 330 -22.59 -83.10 3.01
N LEU A 331 -21.68 -82.97 2.06
CA LEU A 331 -21.51 -83.91 0.97
C LEU A 331 -20.85 -85.24 1.43
N TYR A 332 -19.97 -85.19 2.44
CA TYR A 332 -19.33 -86.38 2.99
C TYR A 332 -20.15 -87.12 4.08
N THR A 333 -21.22 -86.53 4.62
CA THR A 333 -22.10 -87.12 5.64
C THR A 333 -23.43 -87.62 5.06
N SER A 334 -23.63 -87.64 3.72
CA SER A 334 -24.78 -88.24 3.08
C SER A 334 -24.56 -89.76 3.16
N PRO A 335 -25.44 -90.47 3.83
CA PRO A 335 -25.36 -91.97 3.83
C PRO A 335 -25.59 -92.53 2.43
N SER A 336 -24.70 -93.39 2.03
CA SER A 336 -24.81 -94.16 0.74
C SER A 336 -26.11 -94.87 0.71
N PRO A 337 -26.88 -94.86 -0.43
CA PRO A 337 -28.14 -95.56 -0.54
C PRO A 337 -27.98 -97.08 -0.82
N ARG A 338 -27.06 -97.71 -0.15
CA ARG A 338 -26.77 -99.18 -0.29
C ARG A 338 -26.73 -99.89 1.01
N ASP A 339 -27.73 -99.80 1.81
CA ASP A 339 -27.97 -100.74 2.85
C ASP A 339 -29.45 -100.74 3.23
N CYS A 340 -30.25 -101.21 2.31
CA CYS A 340 -31.61 -101.70 2.53
C CYS A 340 -31.84 -102.93 1.63
N SER A 341 -31.41 -104.09 2.15
CA SER A 341 -31.92 -105.39 1.73
C SER A 341 -32.15 -106.28 2.93
#